data_d5bca72ddbc4425d0df511a9e9321f27
#
_entry.id   d5bca72ddbc4425d0df511a9e9321f27
#
_cell.length_a   1.000
_cell.length_b   1.000
_cell.length_c   1.000
_cell.angle_alpha   90.00
_cell.angle_beta   90.00
_cell.angle_gamma   90.00
#
_symmetry.space_group_name_H-M   'P 1'
#
loop_
_entity.id
_entity.type
_entity.pdbx_description
1 polymer ?
#
loop_
_entity_poly.entity_id
_entity_poly.type
_entity_poly.pdbx_seq_one_letter_code
_entity_poly.pdbx_strand_id
1 'polypeptide(L)'
;EIPATWGQGRATYGGLVAAILLARLRAVVGTDLPLRSATISFVAPAEAGQATLHAEVLRQGKSVIQAEARLIQAGQVQTVLLASFGRARASSIEIAPSRSMIEMKQPTDVQAFPYIAGLMPEFLQHIDMRWAKGKPPFSGATRPDFAGWMRYQQPFEGFEISALLGLIDAWPPSVLPMYKTPAPASSLCWTVEFLDDISGYQSTDYWGYQVKTDAAAEGYEHSEALIWDHAGKLVAISRQTVTIFA
;
A
#
# COMPACT_ATOMS: atom_id res chain seq x y z
N GLU A 1 16.72 2.84 -11.42
CA GLU A 1 17.45 2.16 -10.33
C GLU A 1 16.63 2.21 -9.05
N ILE A 2 16.54 1.07 -8.32
CA ILE A 2 15.83 0.97 -7.04
C ILE A 2 16.82 1.27 -5.92
N PRO A 3 16.54 2.26 -5.05
CA PRO A 3 17.45 2.63 -3.96
C PRO A 3 17.50 1.57 -2.85
N ALA A 4 18.67 1.26 -2.31
CA ALA A 4 18.85 0.31 -1.20
C ALA A 4 18.17 0.77 0.09
N THR A 5 17.97 2.08 0.28
CA THR A 5 17.28 2.65 1.46
C THR A 5 15.79 2.29 1.56
N TRP A 6 15.25 1.61 0.55
CA TRP A 6 13.88 1.11 0.52
C TRP A 6 13.80 -0.41 0.70
N GLY A 7 14.80 -0.99 1.33
CA GLY A 7 14.85 -2.43 1.61
C GLY A 7 13.84 -2.90 2.65
N GLN A 8 13.34 -4.11 2.45
CA GLN A 8 12.53 -4.89 3.39
C GLN A 8 13.11 -6.31 3.46
N GLY A 9 14.08 -6.49 4.33
CA GLY A 9 14.89 -7.72 4.34
C GLY A 9 15.74 -7.83 3.07
N ARG A 10 15.64 -8.94 2.37
CA ARG A 10 16.36 -9.17 1.09
C ARG A 10 15.67 -8.55 -0.13
N ALA A 11 14.44 -8.11 0.01
CA ALA A 11 13.65 -7.52 -1.08
C ALA A 11 13.50 -6.02 -0.90
N THR A 12 13.11 -5.34 -1.97
CA THR A 12 12.61 -3.97 -1.91
C THR A 12 11.20 -3.96 -1.33
N TYR A 13 10.89 -2.93 -0.59
CA TYR A 13 9.55 -2.64 -0.08
C TYR A 13 8.49 -2.69 -1.20
N GLY A 14 7.46 -3.51 -1.00
CA GLY A 14 6.44 -3.78 -2.02
C GLY A 14 5.67 -2.53 -2.46
N GLY A 15 5.38 -1.64 -1.52
CA GLY A 15 4.73 -0.36 -1.80
C GLY A 15 5.52 0.53 -2.77
N LEU A 16 6.85 0.61 -2.64
CA LEU A 16 7.68 1.34 -3.59
C LEU A 16 7.61 0.70 -4.98
N VAL A 17 7.69 -0.63 -5.05
CA VAL A 17 7.62 -1.36 -6.33
C VAL A 17 6.28 -1.09 -7.02
N ALA A 18 5.17 -1.15 -6.27
CA ALA A 18 3.84 -0.84 -6.79
C ALA A 18 3.72 0.62 -7.25
N ALA A 19 4.26 1.57 -6.46
CA ALA A 19 4.27 2.99 -6.81
C ALA A 19 5.02 3.27 -8.12
N ILE A 20 6.22 2.69 -8.29
CA ILE A 20 7.03 2.83 -9.50
C ILE A 20 6.30 2.24 -10.74
N LEU A 21 5.69 1.07 -10.58
CA LEU A 21 4.93 0.44 -11.65
C LEU A 21 3.69 1.26 -12.05
N LEU A 22 2.96 1.79 -11.07
CA LEU A 22 1.81 2.64 -11.33
C LEU A 22 2.22 3.96 -11.98
N ALA A 23 3.30 4.60 -11.51
CA ALA A 23 3.84 5.81 -12.13
C ALA A 23 4.25 5.56 -13.60
N ARG A 24 4.86 4.41 -13.90
CA ARG A 24 5.17 4.00 -15.26
C ARG A 24 3.93 3.79 -16.11
N LEU A 25 2.86 3.18 -15.57
CA LEU A 25 1.59 3.03 -16.26
C LEU A 25 0.94 4.38 -16.54
N ARG A 26 0.95 5.30 -15.58
CA ARG A 26 0.43 6.67 -15.77
C ARG A 26 1.12 7.39 -16.92
N ALA A 27 2.42 7.21 -17.10
CA ALA A 27 3.15 7.78 -18.23
C ALA A 27 2.71 7.21 -19.58
N VAL A 28 2.14 6.01 -19.64
CA VAL A 28 1.63 5.37 -20.86
C VAL A 28 0.15 5.68 -21.08
N VAL A 29 -0.65 5.64 -20.02
CA VAL A 29 -2.12 5.83 -20.08
C VAL A 29 -2.50 7.31 -20.13
N GLY A 30 -1.66 8.20 -19.56
CA GLY A 30 -1.97 9.61 -19.32
C GLY A 30 -2.56 9.85 -17.95
N THR A 31 -2.54 11.11 -17.52
CA THR A 31 -2.95 11.51 -16.15
C THR A 31 -4.44 11.86 -16.02
N ASP A 32 -5.16 12.00 -17.12
CA ASP A 32 -6.54 12.51 -17.14
C ASP A 32 -7.60 11.52 -16.65
N LEU A 33 -7.22 10.24 -16.51
CA LEU A 33 -8.14 9.21 -16.08
C LEU A 33 -7.86 8.81 -14.64
N PRO A 34 -8.84 8.93 -13.74
CA PRO A 34 -8.72 8.41 -12.37
C PRO A 34 -8.42 6.91 -12.35
N LEU A 35 -7.49 6.51 -11.49
CA LEU A 35 -7.28 5.11 -11.13
C LEU A 35 -8.50 4.62 -10.32
N ARG A 36 -9.07 3.48 -10.69
CA ARG A 36 -10.18 2.85 -9.98
C ARG A 36 -9.74 1.67 -9.13
N SER A 37 -8.83 0.87 -9.67
CA SER A 37 -8.25 -0.25 -8.93
C SER A 37 -6.86 -0.60 -9.45
N ALA A 38 -6.05 -1.17 -8.57
CA ALA A 38 -4.77 -1.77 -8.89
C ALA A 38 -4.70 -3.15 -8.23
N THR A 39 -4.25 -4.16 -8.96
CA THR A 39 -3.99 -5.51 -8.44
C THR A 39 -2.54 -5.85 -8.71
N ILE A 40 -1.81 -6.18 -7.64
CA ILE A 40 -0.38 -6.44 -7.66
C ILE A 40 -0.12 -7.90 -7.31
N SER A 41 0.70 -8.58 -8.08
CA SER A 41 1.23 -9.91 -7.80
C SER A 41 2.74 -9.82 -7.59
N PHE A 42 3.19 -10.18 -6.39
CA PHE A 42 4.60 -10.24 -6.03
C PHE A 42 5.13 -11.64 -6.38
N VAL A 43 5.66 -11.80 -7.60
CA VAL A 43 6.07 -13.08 -8.17
C VAL A 43 7.39 -13.56 -7.56
N ALA A 44 8.33 -12.63 -7.39
CA ALA A 44 9.64 -12.89 -6.77
C ALA A 44 10.15 -11.62 -6.08
N PRO A 45 11.14 -11.73 -5.17
CA PRO A 45 11.73 -10.57 -4.51
C PRO A 45 12.38 -9.62 -5.52
N ALA A 46 11.91 -8.36 -5.58
CA ALA A 46 12.62 -7.30 -6.30
C ALA A 46 13.78 -6.79 -5.43
N GLU A 47 14.99 -6.75 -5.97
CA GLU A 47 16.17 -6.32 -5.23
C GLU A 47 16.51 -4.85 -5.53
N ALA A 48 17.27 -4.21 -4.63
CA ALA A 48 17.85 -2.90 -4.91
C ALA A 48 18.79 -2.97 -6.14
N GLY A 49 18.87 -1.88 -6.90
CA GLY A 49 19.71 -1.80 -8.10
C GLY A 49 18.92 -1.66 -9.39
N GLN A 50 19.46 -2.17 -10.49
CA GLN A 50 18.87 -1.99 -11.81
C GLN A 50 17.64 -2.87 -12.01
N ALA A 51 16.59 -2.28 -12.56
CA ALA A 51 15.38 -2.99 -12.97
C ALA A 51 14.85 -2.39 -14.28
N THR A 52 14.23 -3.23 -15.09
CA THR A 52 13.51 -2.81 -16.28
C THR A 52 12.02 -2.74 -15.99
N LEU A 53 11.37 -1.65 -16.40
CA LEU A 53 9.92 -1.48 -16.28
C LEU A 53 9.29 -1.61 -17.68
N HIS A 54 8.41 -2.57 -17.82
CA HIS A 54 7.53 -2.70 -18.98
C HIS A 54 6.14 -2.23 -18.59
N ALA A 55 5.47 -1.47 -19.47
CA ALA A 55 4.09 -1.04 -19.25
C ALA A 55 3.37 -0.94 -20.57
N GLU A 56 2.13 -1.43 -20.62
CA GLU A 56 1.32 -1.43 -21.82
C GLU A 56 -0.18 -1.27 -21.52
N VAL A 57 -0.90 -0.72 -22.49
CA VAL A 57 -2.36 -0.68 -22.47
C VAL A 57 -2.87 -2.00 -23.06
N LEU A 58 -3.54 -2.81 -22.24
CA LEU A 58 -4.14 -4.06 -22.68
C LEU A 58 -5.43 -3.83 -23.49
N ARG A 59 -6.20 -2.83 -23.07
CA ARG A 59 -7.45 -2.44 -23.74
C ARG A 59 -7.80 -0.99 -23.42
N GLN A 60 -8.15 -0.25 -24.46
CA GLN A 60 -8.70 1.10 -24.35
C GLN A 60 -10.13 1.11 -24.87
N GLY A 61 -11.07 1.36 -23.98
CA GLY A 61 -12.47 1.60 -24.30
C GLY A 61 -12.82 3.10 -24.27
N LYS A 62 -14.10 3.42 -24.51
CA LYS A 62 -14.57 4.82 -24.49
C LYS A 62 -14.40 5.49 -23.12
N SER A 63 -14.57 4.76 -22.02
CA SER A 63 -14.58 5.31 -20.65
C SER A 63 -13.64 4.60 -19.70
N VAL A 64 -13.07 3.46 -20.09
CA VAL A 64 -12.25 2.60 -19.23
C VAL A 64 -11.01 2.17 -20.01
N ILE A 65 -9.86 2.19 -19.34
CA ILE A 65 -8.60 1.63 -19.81
C ILE A 65 -8.16 0.54 -18.83
N GLN A 66 -7.77 -0.60 -19.39
CA GLN A 66 -7.08 -1.67 -18.67
C GLN A 66 -5.63 -1.68 -19.10
N ALA A 67 -4.71 -1.65 -18.16
CA ALA A 67 -3.28 -1.58 -18.43
C ALA A 67 -2.48 -2.47 -17.47
N GLU A 68 -1.30 -2.87 -17.90
CA GLU A 68 -0.40 -3.74 -17.15
C GLU A 68 1.00 -3.11 -17.07
N ALA A 69 1.66 -3.28 -15.92
CA ALA A 69 3.10 -3.02 -15.78
C ALA A 69 3.81 -4.19 -15.12
N ARG A 70 5.07 -4.41 -15.51
CA ARG A 70 5.96 -5.43 -14.94
C ARG A 70 7.28 -4.83 -14.55
N LEU A 71 7.78 -5.23 -13.39
CA LEU A 71 9.16 -5.02 -12.98
C LEU A 71 9.96 -6.29 -13.27
N ILE A 72 11.07 -6.14 -13.99
CA ILE A 72 11.89 -7.23 -14.50
C ILE A 72 13.33 -7.02 -14.02
N GLN A 73 13.92 -8.04 -13.42
CA GLN A 73 15.34 -8.09 -13.07
C GLN A 73 15.94 -9.40 -13.57
N ALA A 74 17.17 -9.36 -14.09
CA ALA A 74 17.87 -10.53 -14.65
C ALA A 74 17.02 -11.33 -15.66
N GLY A 75 16.17 -10.67 -16.43
CA GLY A 75 15.28 -11.28 -17.42
C GLY A 75 14.04 -11.99 -16.82
N GLN A 76 13.83 -11.92 -15.52
CA GLN A 76 12.70 -12.53 -14.84
C GLN A 76 11.73 -11.49 -14.30
N VAL A 77 10.42 -11.76 -14.36
CA VAL A 77 9.38 -10.91 -13.79
C VAL A 77 9.41 -11.05 -12.27
N GLN A 78 9.58 -9.93 -11.58
CA GLN A 78 9.54 -9.86 -10.11
C GLN A 78 8.15 -9.47 -9.62
N THR A 79 7.51 -8.52 -10.29
CA THR A 79 6.19 -8.01 -9.89
C THR A 79 5.37 -7.68 -11.14
N VAL A 80 4.08 -7.97 -11.07
CA VAL A 80 3.07 -7.58 -12.08
C VAL A 80 2.04 -6.69 -11.40
N LEU A 81 1.66 -5.60 -12.06
CA LEU A 81 0.58 -4.71 -11.64
C LEU A 81 -0.41 -4.57 -12.77
N LEU A 82 -1.67 -4.92 -12.51
CA LEU A 82 -2.82 -4.65 -13.38
C LEU A 82 -3.59 -3.45 -12.84
N ALA A 83 -3.95 -2.50 -13.68
CA ALA A 83 -4.67 -1.30 -13.28
C ALA A 83 -5.86 -1.00 -14.18
N SER A 84 -6.94 -0.54 -13.54
CA SER A 84 -8.17 -0.10 -14.19
C SER A 84 -8.32 1.41 -14.01
N PHE A 85 -8.34 2.14 -15.10
CA PHE A 85 -8.58 3.59 -15.13
C PHE A 85 -9.96 3.86 -15.72
N GLY A 86 -10.70 4.82 -15.14
CA GLY A 86 -12.08 5.06 -15.59
C GLY A 86 -12.56 6.47 -15.36
N ARG A 87 -13.19 7.08 -16.39
CA ARG A 87 -13.84 8.39 -16.27
C ARG A 87 -15.07 8.34 -15.38
N ALA A 88 -15.32 9.42 -14.67
CA ALA A 88 -16.62 9.64 -14.04
C ALA A 88 -17.71 9.68 -15.12
N ARG A 89 -18.88 9.14 -14.82
CA ARG A 89 -20.04 9.10 -15.71
C ARG A 89 -21.29 9.44 -14.89
N ALA A 90 -22.29 10.02 -15.55
CA ALA A 90 -23.61 10.18 -14.93
C ALA A 90 -24.16 8.81 -14.51
N SER A 91 -24.72 8.74 -13.32
CA SER A 91 -25.36 7.55 -12.76
C SER A 91 -26.67 7.96 -12.10
N SER A 92 -27.66 7.11 -12.23
CA SER A 92 -28.95 7.23 -11.49
C SER A 92 -28.88 6.62 -10.08
N ILE A 93 -27.74 5.98 -9.74
CA ILE A 93 -27.49 5.36 -8.44
C ILE A 93 -26.25 6.01 -7.83
N GLU A 94 -26.41 6.51 -6.61
CA GLU A 94 -25.34 7.03 -5.77
C GLU A 94 -25.50 6.42 -4.37
N ILE A 95 -24.45 5.78 -3.88
CA ILE A 95 -24.38 5.19 -2.54
C ILE A 95 -23.10 5.69 -1.88
N ALA A 96 -23.24 6.48 -0.83
CA ALA A 96 -22.10 6.94 -0.03
C ALA A 96 -21.46 5.74 0.70
N PRO A 97 -20.13 5.78 0.99
CA PRO A 97 -19.48 4.77 1.80
C PRO A 97 -20.20 4.57 3.12
N SER A 98 -20.59 3.34 3.43
CA SER A 98 -21.30 2.99 4.66
C SER A 98 -20.40 2.79 5.87
N ARG A 99 -19.06 2.72 5.65
CA ARG A 99 -18.06 2.51 6.69
C ARG A 99 -17.63 3.85 7.27
N SER A 100 -17.40 3.88 8.59
CA SER A 100 -16.88 5.03 9.31
C SER A 100 -15.51 4.70 9.89
N MET A 101 -14.64 5.69 9.93
CA MET A 101 -13.36 5.57 10.60
C MET A 101 -13.59 5.28 12.09
N ILE A 102 -12.87 4.31 12.64
CA ILE A 102 -12.95 4.03 14.07
C ILE A 102 -12.41 5.21 14.87
N GLU A 103 -12.94 5.37 16.08
CA GLU A 103 -12.40 6.35 17.00
C GLU A 103 -10.94 5.99 17.36
N MET A 104 -10.03 6.90 17.06
CA MET A 104 -8.61 6.80 17.39
C MET A 104 -8.04 8.20 17.66
N LYS A 105 -6.94 8.24 18.45
CA LYS A 105 -6.25 9.49 18.76
C LYS A 105 -5.76 10.15 17.47
N GLN A 106 -5.75 11.48 17.46
CA GLN A 106 -5.21 12.26 16.34
C GLN A 106 -3.70 11.99 16.17
N PRO A 107 -3.14 12.10 14.98
CA PRO A 107 -1.72 11.81 14.76
C PRO A 107 -0.79 12.67 15.61
N THR A 108 -1.17 13.90 15.94
CA THR A 108 -0.42 14.79 16.86
C THR A 108 -0.33 14.26 18.29
N ASP A 109 -1.31 13.46 18.71
CA ASP A 109 -1.42 12.92 20.08
C ASP A 109 -0.85 11.51 20.22
N VAL A 110 -0.27 10.99 19.15
CA VAL A 110 0.34 9.66 19.08
C VAL A 110 1.82 9.79 18.76
N GLN A 111 2.66 9.16 19.57
CA GLN A 111 4.10 9.14 19.32
C GLN A 111 4.40 8.42 17.99
N ALA A 112 5.32 8.98 17.20
CA ALA A 112 5.83 8.32 16.01
C ALA A 112 6.50 6.98 16.38
N PHE A 113 6.26 5.96 15.57
CA PHE A 113 6.95 4.68 15.71
C PHE A 113 8.41 4.88 15.28
N PRO A 114 9.38 4.61 16.18
CA PRO A 114 10.76 4.96 15.88
C PRO A 114 11.36 4.00 14.83
N TYR A 115 12.10 4.54 13.86
CA TYR A 115 12.97 3.73 13.02
C TYR A 115 14.30 3.46 13.76
N ILE A 116 14.72 2.20 13.79
CA ILE A 116 15.98 1.76 14.40
C ILE A 116 16.76 1.02 13.32
N ALA A 117 17.84 1.67 12.83
CA ALA A 117 18.70 1.11 11.79
C ALA A 117 19.26 -0.26 12.18
N GLY A 118 19.30 -1.18 11.25
CA GLY A 118 19.79 -2.55 11.44
C GLY A 118 18.85 -3.49 12.21
N LEU A 119 17.75 -2.97 12.80
CA LEU A 119 16.73 -3.78 13.49
C LEU A 119 15.42 -3.81 12.71
N MET A 120 15.10 -2.73 12.04
CA MET A 120 13.84 -2.56 11.31
C MET A 120 14.08 -2.51 9.81
N PRO A 121 13.06 -2.81 8.99
CA PRO A 121 13.14 -2.64 7.53
C PRO A 121 13.56 -1.22 7.15
N GLU A 122 14.49 -1.12 6.20
CA GLU A 122 15.10 0.16 5.79
C GLU A 122 14.07 1.18 5.27
N PHE A 123 13.00 0.71 4.60
CA PHE A 123 11.99 1.62 4.07
C PHE A 123 11.28 2.46 5.14
N LEU A 124 11.23 2.00 6.40
CA LEU A 124 10.57 2.72 7.50
C LEU A 124 11.23 4.06 7.84
N GLN A 125 12.48 4.29 7.44
CA GLN A 125 13.12 5.60 7.58
C GLN A 125 12.45 6.70 6.74
N HIS A 126 11.67 6.32 5.73
CA HIS A 126 11.00 7.24 4.82
C HIS A 126 9.54 7.53 5.20
N ILE A 127 8.99 6.82 6.20
CA ILE A 127 7.56 6.86 6.54
C ILE A 127 7.38 7.17 8.03
N ASP A 128 6.62 8.22 8.35
CA ASP A 128 6.16 8.52 9.72
C ASP A 128 4.90 7.69 9.99
N MET A 129 5.05 6.67 10.83
CA MET A 129 3.96 5.79 11.26
C MET A 129 3.61 6.05 12.71
N ARG A 130 2.31 6.08 13.02
CA ARG A 130 1.80 6.35 14.37
C ARG A 130 0.73 5.34 14.75
N TRP A 131 1.07 4.45 15.66
CA TRP A 131 0.20 3.37 16.12
C TRP A 131 -0.85 3.91 17.09
N ALA A 132 -2.08 4.13 16.62
CA ALA A 132 -3.15 4.72 17.44
C ALA A 132 -4.00 3.67 18.17
N LYS A 133 -4.08 2.45 17.64
CA LYS A 133 -4.86 1.35 18.22
C LYS A 133 -4.23 0.00 17.90
N GLY A 134 -4.44 -1.00 18.78
CA GLY A 134 -3.81 -2.31 18.65
C GLY A 134 -2.40 -2.36 19.25
N LYS A 135 -1.64 -3.38 18.89
CA LYS A 135 -0.29 -3.63 19.39
C LYS A 135 0.71 -3.71 18.21
N PRO A 136 1.98 -3.33 18.42
CA PRO A 136 3.00 -3.48 17.39
C PRO A 136 3.32 -4.97 17.11
N PRO A 137 4.01 -5.27 16.00
CA PRO A 137 4.46 -6.61 15.68
C PRO A 137 5.24 -7.27 16.83
N PHE A 138 5.10 -8.59 16.94
CA PHE A 138 5.83 -9.45 17.88
C PHE A 138 5.60 -9.15 19.38
N SER A 139 4.45 -8.54 19.69
CA SER A 139 4.08 -8.19 21.08
C SER A 139 3.31 -9.29 21.80
N GLY A 140 2.99 -10.42 21.16
CA GLY A 140 2.16 -11.48 21.73
C GLY A 140 0.72 -11.03 21.98
N ALA A 141 0.19 -10.17 21.13
CA ALA A 141 -1.18 -9.67 21.23
C ALA A 141 -2.21 -10.81 21.13
N THR A 142 -3.36 -10.63 21.74
CA THR A 142 -4.49 -11.59 21.67
C THR A 142 -5.39 -11.34 20.45
N ARG A 143 -5.22 -10.21 19.79
CA ARG A 143 -5.98 -9.80 18.58
C ARG A 143 -5.05 -9.24 17.53
N PRO A 144 -5.31 -9.52 16.24
CA PRO A 144 -4.46 -9.08 15.14
C PRO A 144 -4.71 -7.64 14.72
N ASP A 145 -5.95 -7.13 14.89
CA ASP A 145 -6.38 -5.87 14.29
C ASP A 145 -5.70 -4.65 14.92
N PHE A 146 -5.35 -3.70 14.10
CA PHE A 146 -4.78 -2.42 14.54
C PHE A 146 -5.18 -1.27 13.62
N ALA A 147 -4.90 -0.04 14.09
CA ALA A 147 -5.09 1.17 13.31
C ALA A 147 -4.10 2.25 13.70
N GLY A 148 -3.88 3.19 12.81
CA GLY A 148 -3.00 4.31 13.04
C GLY A 148 -2.92 5.26 11.86
N TRP A 149 -1.88 6.06 11.86
CA TRP A 149 -1.64 7.10 10.87
C TRP A 149 -0.32 6.88 10.17
N MET A 150 -0.25 7.26 8.92
CA MET A 150 0.96 7.18 8.10
C MET A 150 1.06 8.40 7.19
N ARG A 151 2.31 8.81 6.92
CA ARG A 151 2.66 9.80 5.90
C ARG A 151 4.12 9.62 5.48
N TYR A 152 4.51 10.28 4.42
CA TYR A 152 5.94 10.37 4.12
C TYR A 152 6.66 11.25 5.14
N GLN A 153 7.88 10.84 5.51
CA GLN A 153 8.73 11.56 6.49
C GLN A 153 9.22 12.90 5.94
N GLN A 154 9.64 12.90 4.67
CA GLN A 154 10.17 14.08 4.00
C GLN A 154 9.15 14.64 3.01
N PRO A 155 8.99 15.97 2.94
CA PRO A 155 8.15 16.59 1.93
C PRO A 155 8.74 16.40 0.52
N PHE A 156 7.87 16.21 -0.44
CA PHE A 156 8.19 16.24 -1.87
C PHE A 156 7.00 16.80 -2.65
N GLU A 157 7.28 17.38 -3.80
CA GLU A 157 6.26 17.91 -4.69
C GLU A 157 5.62 16.81 -5.55
N GLY A 158 4.38 17.05 -6.03
CA GLY A 158 3.70 16.14 -6.94
C GLY A 158 3.22 14.85 -6.24
N PHE A 159 2.62 14.98 -5.06
CA PHE A 159 1.96 13.85 -4.43
C PHE A 159 0.78 13.38 -5.28
N GLU A 160 0.89 12.17 -5.79
CA GLU A 160 -0.08 11.56 -6.69
C GLU A 160 -0.53 10.19 -6.16
N ILE A 161 -1.52 9.61 -6.85
CA ILE A 161 -2.10 8.30 -6.51
C ILE A 161 -1.06 7.18 -6.44
N SER A 162 0.02 7.25 -7.22
CA SER A 162 1.14 6.31 -7.15
C SER A 162 1.88 6.40 -5.81
N ALA A 163 2.05 7.60 -5.27
CA ALA A 163 2.66 7.80 -3.96
C ALA A 163 1.74 7.32 -2.84
N LEU A 164 0.43 7.58 -2.92
CA LEU A 164 -0.52 7.03 -1.94
C LEU A 164 -0.54 5.50 -1.99
N LEU A 165 -0.55 4.90 -3.18
CA LEU A 165 -0.44 3.44 -3.32
C LEU A 165 0.82 2.92 -2.61
N GLY A 166 1.97 3.58 -2.84
CA GLY A 166 3.21 3.24 -2.15
C GLY A 166 3.11 3.33 -0.63
N LEU A 167 2.37 4.30 -0.10
CA LEU A 167 2.22 4.49 1.34
C LEU A 167 1.29 3.44 1.98
N ILE A 168 0.25 2.98 1.29
CA ILE A 168 -0.75 2.04 1.82
C ILE A 168 -0.11 0.71 2.28
N ASP A 169 0.95 0.25 1.63
CA ASP A 169 1.65 -1.00 1.96
C ASP A 169 2.59 -0.88 3.18
N ALA A 170 2.70 0.30 3.82
CA ALA A 170 3.68 0.54 4.88
C ALA A 170 3.43 -0.28 6.16
N TRP A 171 2.20 -0.69 6.39
CA TRP A 171 1.82 -1.41 7.60
C TRP A 171 2.19 -2.90 7.48
N PRO A 172 2.66 -3.50 8.59
CA PRO A 172 2.99 -4.92 8.60
C PRO A 172 1.75 -5.79 8.44
N PRO A 173 1.91 -7.07 8.06
CA PRO A 173 0.83 -8.04 8.11
C PRO A 173 0.09 -8.02 9.44
N SER A 174 -1.24 -8.07 9.39
CA SER A 174 -2.07 -7.77 10.57
C SER A 174 -1.98 -8.82 11.68
N VAL A 175 -1.52 -10.03 11.38
CA VAL A 175 -1.30 -11.09 12.39
C VAL A 175 0.04 -10.99 13.12
N LEU A 176 1.01 -10.22 12.62
CA LEU A 176 2.34 -10.13 13.26
C LEU A 176 2.31 -9.67 14.73
N PRO A 177 1.39 -8.81 15.18
CA PRO A 177 1.24 -8.53 16.61
C PRO A 177 1.01 -9.74 17.49
N MET A 178 0.39 -10.82 16.98
CA MET A 178 0.08 -12.03 17.77
C MET A 178 1.31 -12.92 18.00
N TYR A 179 2.33 -12.83 17.16
CA TYR A 179 3.59 -13.55 17.35
C TYR A 179 4.39 -12.93 18.52
N LYS A 180 5.22 -13.74 19.16
CA LYS A 180 6.16 -13.31 20.22
C LYS A 180 7.60 -13.20 19.72
N THR A 181 7.88 -13.85 18.60
CA THR A 181 9.20 -13.86 17.96
C THR A 181 9.07 -13.38 16.53
N PRO A 182 10.09 -12.69 15.98
CA PRO A 182 10.10 -12.29 14.59
C PRO A 182 9.85 -13.46 13.64
N ALA A 183 8.92 -13.27 12.70
CA ALA A 183 8.59 -14.22 11.66
C ALA A 183 8.70 -13.51 10.30
N PRO A 184 9.45 -14.06 9.33
CA PRO A 184 9.46 -13.53 7.98
C PRO A 184 8.06 -13.59 7.37
N ALA A 185 7.71 -12.57 6.61
CA ALA A 185 6.44 -12.48 5.91
C ALA A 185 6.65 -11.94 4.49
N SER A 186 5.79 -12.33 3.57
CA SER A 186 5.84 -11.86 2.19
C SER A 186 4.43 -11.78 1.61
N SER A 187 4.07 -10.63 1.05
CA SER A 187 2.82 -10.46 0.30
C SER A 187 2.87 -11.31 -0.97
N LEU A 188 1.79 -12.03 -1.25
CA LEU A 188 1.61 -12.78 -2.50
C LEU A 188 0.85 -11.94 -3.51
N CYS A 189 -0.29 -11.41 -3.10
CA CYS A 189 -1.10 -10.52 -3.92
C CYS A 189 -1.72 -9.42 -3.07
N TRP A 190 -1.97 -8.29 -3.74
CA TRP A 190 -2.50 -7.09 -3.14
C TRP A 190 -3.42 -6.37 -4.12
N THR A 191 -4.62 -6.02 -3.68
CA THR A 191 -5.58 -5.24 -4.46
C THR A 191 -5.95 -3.98 -3.70
N VAL A 192 -5.95 -2.84 -4.39
CA VAL A 192 -6.43 -1.56 -3.86
C VAL A 192 -7.49 -1.00 -4.78
N GLU A 193 -8.63 -0.62 -4.19
CA GLU A 193 -9.74 0.04 -4.86
C GLU A 193 -9.80 1.49 -4.38
N PHE A 194 -9.79 2.45 -5.30
CA PHE A 194 -9.81 3.87 -5.00
C PHE A 194 -11.24 4.42 -5.17
N LEU A 195 -11.76 4.99 -4.11
CA LEU A 195 -13.13 5.50 -4.02
C LEU A 195 -13.20 7.00 -4.31
N ASP A 196 -12.08 7.70 -4.16
CA ASP A 196 -12.04 9.15 -4.25
C ASP A 196 -10.78 9.67 -4.97
N ASP A 197 -10.86 10.92 -5.39
CA ASP A 197 -9.73 11.67 -5.92
C ASP A 197 -8.87 12.18 -4.76
N ILE A 198 -7.56 12.18 -4.98
CA ILE A 198 -6.56 12.66 -4.02
C ILE A 198 -5.88 13.95 -4.50
N SER A 199 -6.46 14.64 -5.47
CA SER A 199 -5.93 15.94 -5.91
C SER A 199 -5.98 16.95 -4.74
N GLY A 200 -4.89 17.70 -4.58
CA GLY A 200 -4.77 18.73 -3.53
C GLY A 200 -4.15 18.23 -2.21
N TYR A 201 -3.98 16.93 -2.01
CA TYR A 201 -3.23 16.41 -0.87
C TYR A 201 -1.71 16.53 -1.08
N GLN A 202 -0.98 16.54 0.03
CA GLN A 202 0.47 16.67 0.06
C GLN A 202 1.14 15.41 0.62
N SER A 203 2.42 15.24 0.32
CA SER A 203 3.20 14.10 0.81
C SER A 203 3.29 14.01 2.33
N THR A 204 3.10 15.14 3.03
CA THR A 204 3.13 15.25 4.49
C THR A 204 1.76 15.18 5.16
N ASP A 205 0.68 15.02 4.40
CA ASP A 205 -0.64 14.81 4.97
C ASP A 205 -0.75 13.42 5.58
N TYR A 206 -1.38 13.34 6.74
CA TYR A 206 -1.62 12.06 7.40
C TYR A 206 -2.78 11.31 6.77
N TRP A 207 -2.56 10.02 6.57
CA TRP A 207 -3.56 9.06 6.12
C TRP A 207 -3.87 8.09 7.24
N GLY A 208 -5.15 7.92 7.55
CA GLY A 208 -5.61 6.91 8.48
C GLY A 208 -5.57 5.52 7.83
N TYR A 209 -5.12 4.54 8.59
CA TYR A 209 -5.10 3.13 8.21
C TYR A 209 -5.79 2.31 9.28
N GLN A 210 -6.71 1.46 8.88
CA GLN A 210 -7.41 0.54 9.79
C GLN A 210 -7.45 -0.83 9.13
N VAL A 211 -6.79 -1.81 9.73
CA VAL A 211 -6.76 -3.18 9.20
C VAL A 211 -7.57 -4.13 10.06
N LYS A 212 -8.19 -5.09 9.41
CA LYS A 212 -8.89 -6.23 9.99
C LYS A 212 -8.42 -7.51 9.30
N THR A 213 -8.08 -8.51 10.10
CA THR A 213 -7.83 -9.86 9.61
C THR A 213 -9.16 -10.57 9.35
N ASP A 214 -9.36 -11.06 8.14
CA ASP A 214 -10.52 -11.90 7.80
C ASP A 214 -10.29 -13.36 8.17
N ALA A 215 -9.08 -13.88 7.89
CA ALA A 215 -8.67 -15.24 8.21
C ALA A 215 -7.14 -15.35 8.28
N ALA A 216 -6.66 -16.26 9.11
CA ALA A 216 -5.26 -16.66 9.14
C ALA A 216 -5.15 -18.14 9.53
N ALA A 217 -4.57 -18.95 8.66
CA ALA A 217 -4.30 -20.37 8.87
C ALA A 217 -3.23 -20.87 7.90
N GLU A 218 -2.58 -21.99 8.24
CA GLU A 218 -1.66 -22.70 7.35
C GLU A 218 -0.50 -21.83 6.81
N GLY A 219 -0.09 -20.80 7.57
CA GLY A 219 0.96 -19.86 7.16
C GLY A 219 0.48 -18.76 6.22
N TYR A 220 -0.82 -18.59 6.02
CA TYR A 220 -1.39 -17.53 5.21
C TYR A 220 -2.29 -16.61 6.03
N GLU A 221 -2.27 -15.33 5.68
CA GLU A 221 -3.13 -14.28 6.22
C GLU A 221 -3.93 -13.64 5.08
N HIS A 222 -5.19 -13.35 5.35
CA HIS A 222 -6.08 -12.58 4.50
C HIS A 222 -6.63 -11.41 5.29
N SER A 223 -6.36 -10.19 4.84
CA SER A 223 -6.77 -8.98 5.54
C SER A 223 -7.36 -7.93 4.61
N GLU A 224 -8.19 -7.07 5.20
CA GLU A 224 -8.73 -5.87 4.58
C GLU A 224 -8.27 -4.66 5.38
N ALA A 225 -7.83 -3.62 4.69
CA ALA A 225 -7.55 -2.33 5.30
C ALA A 225 -8.38 -1.22 4.64
N LEU A 226 -8.81 -0.27 5.46
CA LEU A 226 -9.50 0.93 5.05
C LEU A 226 -8.55 2.12 5.19
N ILE A 227 -8.48 2.94 4.15
CA ILE A 227 -7.61 4.10 4.08
C ILE A 227 -8.46 5.37 4.11
N TRP A 228 -8.16 6.24 5.07
CA TRP A 228 -8.91 7.45 5.38
C TRP A 228 -8.03 8.68 5.17
N ASP A 229 -8.61 9.78 4.72
CA ASP A 229 -7.94 11.06 4.83
C ASP A 229 -7.96 11.58 6.30
N HIS A 230 -7.32 12.71 6.53
CA HIS A 230 -7.26 13.34 7.86
C HIS A 230 -8.63 13.84 8.37
N ALA A 231 -9.61 14.01 7.47
CA ALA A 231 -10.98 14.43 7.81
C ALA A 231 -11.90 13.22 8.10
N GLY A 232 -11.41 11.99 7.92
CA GLY A 232 -12.18 10.77 8.12
C GLY A 232 -13.03 10.35 6.92
N LYS A 233 -12.69 10.81 5.72
CA LYS A 233 -13.30 10.36 4.47
C LYS A 233 -12.60 9.09 3.99
N LEU A 234 -13.36 8.05 3.64
CA LEU A 234 -12.83 6.82 3.08
C LEU A 234 -12.33 7.06 1.65
N VAL A 235 -11.05 6.83 1.43
CA VAL A 235 -10.37 7.09 0.15
C VAL A 235 -10.07 5.80 -0.61
N ALA A 236 -9.66 4.74 0.11
CA ALA A 236 -9.37 3.48 -0.54
C ALA A 236 -9.68 2.27 0.34
N ILE A 237 -9.88 1.13 -0.31
CA ILE A 237 -9.99 -0.20 0.31
C ILE A 237 -8.84 -1.04 -0.21
N SER A 238 -8.12 -1.69 0.68
CA SER A 238 -6.95 -2.51 0.40
C SER A 238 -7.17 -3.93 0.89
N ARG A 239 -6.85 -4.94 0.09
CA ARG A 239 -6.92 -6.35 0.46
C ARG A 239 -5.62 -7.04 0.13
N GLN A 240 -5.10 -7.81 1.09
CA GLN A 240 -3.86 -8.56 0.90
C GLN A 240 -4.01 -10.03 1.25
N THR A 241 -3.26 -10.87 0.54
CA THR A 241 -2.90 -12.22 0.95
C THR A 241 -1.41 -12.26 1.21
N VAL A 242 -1.04 -12.64 2.43
CA VAL A 242 0.34 -12.66 2.90
C VAL A 242 0.70 -14.06 3.37
N THR A 243 1.92 -14.51 3.08
CA THR A 243 2.48 -15.73 3.66
C THR A 243 3.37 -15.37 4.85
N ILE A 244 3.25 -16.15 5.93
CA ILE A 244 4.02 -16.01 7.17
C ILE A 244 4.83 -17.29 7.38
N PHE A 245 6.13 -17.15 7.53
CA PHE A 245 7.08 -18.24 7.74
C PHE A 245 7.46 -18.35 9.23
N ALA A 246 6.55 -18.88 10.04
CA ALA A 246 6.72 -19.04 11.48
C ALA A 246 6.70 -20.51 11.91
#